data_623f7f65cb7bdb7ded24c30262db1992
#
_entry.id   623f7f65cb7bdb7ded24c30262db1992
#
_cell.length_a   1.000
_cell.length_b   1.000
_cell.length_c   1.000
_cell.angle_alpha   90.00
_cell.angle_beta   90.00
_cell.angle_gamma   90.00
#
_symmetry.space_group_name_H-M   'P 1'
#
loop_
_entity.id
_entity.type
_entity.pdbx_description
1 polymer ?
#
loop_
_entity_poly.entity_id
_entity_poly.type
_entity_poly.pdbx_seq_one_letter_code
_entity_poly.pdbx_strand_id
1 'polypeptide(L)' 'MPALLESLTPFKHGSAHATKEVTRTRMEYRVYSYSTLIGTVVWDGSEGELEKFFNDRKYSMTTSRLQNIIKKAWAI' A
#
# COMPACT_ATOMS: atom_id res chain seq x y z
N MET A 1 11.92 0.77 -4.79
CA MET A 1 10.49 0.77 -4.52
C MET A 1 10.05 -0.16 -3.38
N PRO A 2 10.47 -1.44 -3.31
CA PRO A 2 10.06 -2.30 -2.18
C PRO A 2 10.36 -1.71 -0.80
N ALA A 3 11.50 -1.05 -0.64
CA ALA A 3 11.87 -0.42 0.63
C ALA A 3 10.86 0.66 1.06
N LEU A 4 10.31 1.43 0.13
CA LEU A 4 9.30 2.45 0.43
C LEU A 4 7.98 1.82 0.88
N LEU A 5 7.60 0.70 0.27
CA LEU A 5 6.40 -0.05 0.66
C LEU A 5 6.57 -0.68 2.04
N GLU A 6 7.73 -1.25 2.34
CA GLU A 6 8.03 -1.85 3.63
C GLU A 6 8.04 -0.82 4.75
N SER A 7 8.60 0.36 4.50
CA SER A 7 8.66 1.46 5.48
C SER A 7 7.39 2.30 5.51
N LEU A 8 6.40 2.01 4.67
CA LEU A 8 5.16 2.77 4.53
C LEU A 8 5.43 4.25 4.25
N THR A 9 6.32 4.50 3.31
CA THR A 9 6.69 5.86 2.90
C THR A 9 5.92 6.27 1.66
N PRO A 10 5.29 7.45 1.64
CA PRO A 10 4.63 7.96 0.43
C PRO A 10 5.61 8.09 -0.73
N PHE A 11 5.16 7.75 -1.93
CA PHE A 11 5.98 7.85 -3.13
C PHE A 11 5.12 8.09 -4.37
N LYS A 12 5.80 8.51 -5.44
CA LYS A 12 5.22 8.58 -6.77
C LYS A 12 6.26 8.10 -7.77
N HIS A 13 5.95 7.03 -8.50
CA HIS A 13 6.86 6.43 -9.47
C HIS A 13 6.06 5.89 -10.65
N GLY A 14 6.11 6.61 -11.78
CA GLY A 14 5.34 6.25 -12.97
C GLY A 14 3.84 6.23 -12.65
N SER A 15 3.20 5.10 -12.92
CA SER A 15 1.77 4.90 -12.65
C SER A 15 1.47 4.55 -11.20
N ALA A 16 2.48 4.22 -10.41
CA ALA A 16 2.32 3.85 -9.02
C ALA A 16 2.51 5.05 -8.11
N HIS A 17 1.66 5.19 -7.10
CA HIS A 17 1.85 6.19 -6.06
C HIS A 17 1.25 5.72 -4.75
N ALA A 18 1.75 6.26 -3.65
CA ALA A 18 1.26 5.95 -2.32
C ALA A 18 1.05 7.24 -1.52
N THR A 19 -0.01 7.25 -0.74
CA THR A 19 -0.34 8.34 0.16
C THR A 19 -0.37 7.83 1.59
N LYS A 20 -0.18 8.72 2.55
CA LYS A 20 -0.19 8.36 3.96
C LYS A 20 -0.91 9.45 4.75
N GLU A 21 -1.89 9.05 5.53
CA GLU A 21 -2.56 9.92 6.49
C GLU A 21 -2.23 9.46 7.90
N VAL A 22 -1.84 10.40 8.74
CA VAL A 22 -1.50 10.11 10.15
C VAL A 22 -2.30 11.05 11.03
N THR A 23 -3.04 10.47 11.97
CA THR A 23 -3.69 11.19 13.07
C THR A 23 -3.07 10.74 14.37
N ARG A 24 -3.53 11.29 15.51
CA ARG A 24 -3.02 10.90 16.83
C ARG A 24 -3.19 9.42 17.14
N THR A 25 -4.26 8.81 16.61
CA THR A 25 -4.65 7.44 16.98
C THR A 25 -4.68 6.50 15.80
N ARG A 26 -4.40 6.99 14.58
CA ARG A 26 -4.56 6.18 13.39
C ARG A 26 -3.55 6.58 12.31
N MET A 27 -3.11 5.58 11.54
CA MET A 27 -2.32 5.76 10.33
C MET A 27 -2.96 4.95 9.22
N GLU A 28 -3.04 5.53 8.03
CA GLU A 28 -3.55 4.84 6.84
C GLU A 28 -2.63 5.10 5.67
N TYR A 29 -2.13 4.01 5.07
CA TYR A 29 -1.22 4.04 3.93
C TYR A 29 -1.90 3.37 2.76
N ARG A 30 -2.05 4.10 1.65
CA ARG A 30 -2.74 3.60 0.44
C ARG A 30 -1.79 3.59 -0.74
N VAL A 31 -1.80 2.51 -1.51
CA VAL A 31 -1.02 2.36 -2.73
C VAL A 31 -1.97 2.24 -3.91
N TYR A 32 -1.71 3.06 -4.92
CA TYR A 32 -2.51 3.12 -6.14
C TYR A 32 -1.68 2.76 -7.36
N SER A 33 -2.35 2.14 -8.36
CA SER A 33 -1.85 2.05 -9.72
C SER A 33 -2.81 2.86 -10.60
N TYR A 34 -2.31 3.92 -11.22
CA TYR A 34 -3.15 4.95 -11.86
C TYR A 34 -4.11 5.52 -10.81
N SER A 35 -5.43 5.39 -10.99
CA SER A 35 -6.42 5.82 -9.99
C SER A 35 -7.03 4.65 -9.21
N THR A 36 -6.51 3.44 -9.39
CA THR A 36 -7.05 2.22 -8.78
C THR A 36 -6.34 1.92 -7.46
N LEU A 37 -7.08 1.79 -6.38
CA LEU A 37 -6.53 1.40 -5.08
C LEU A 37 -6.14 -0.08 -5.11
N ILE A 38 -4.87 -0.37 -4.85
CA ILE A 38 -4.31 -1.73 -4.88
C ILE A 38 -4.10 -2.28 -3.48
N GLY A 39 -3.62 -1.48 -2.56
CA GLY A 39 -3.36 -1.96 -1.22
C GLY A 39 -3.49 -0.86 -0.19
N THR A 40 -3.83 -1.26 1.03
CA THR A 40 -3.98 -0.36 2.17
C THR A 40 -3.41 -1.01 3.42
N VAL A 41 -2.66 -0.25 4.20
CA VAL A 41 -2.24 -0.65 5.54
C VAL A 41 -2.83 0.35 6.52
N VAL A 42 -3.54 -0.16 7.51
CA VAL A 42 -4.15 0.66 8.56
C VAL A 42 -3.56 0.26 9.91
N TRP A 43 -3.13 1.24 10.66
CA TRP A 43 -2.74 1.06 12.05
C TRP A 43 -3.69 1.87 12.92
N ASP A 44 -4.28 1.19 13.92
CA ASP A 44 -5.13 1.81 14.91
C ASP A 44 -4.43 1.73 16.26
N GLY A 45 -4.13 2.88 16.85
CA GLY A 45 -3.42 2.94 18.12
C GLY A 45 -4.17 2.31 19.29
N SER A 46 -5.49 2.24 19.22
CA SER A 46 -6.30 1.61 20.27
C SER A 46 -6.16 0.08 20.28
N GLU A 47 -5.91 -0.53 19.13
CA GLU A 47 -5.74 -1.98 18.99
C GLU A 47 -4.27 -2.38 18.93
N GLY A 48 -3.39 -1.49 18.49
CA GLY A 48 -1.96 -1.74 18.39
C GLY A 48 -1.55 -2.69 17.27
N GLU A 49 -2.45 -3.00 16.35
CA GLU A 49 -2.21 -3.93 15.25
C GLU A 49 -2.27 -3.25 13.90
N LEU A 50 -1.53 -3.82 12.93
CA LEU A 50 -1.61 -3.44 11.53
C LEU A 50 -2.62 -4.31 10.81
N GLU A 51 -3.54 -3.70 10.09
CA GLU A 51 -4.43 -4.40 9.17
C GLU A 51 -3.98 -4.10 7.75
N LYS A 52 -3.93 -5.14 6.91
CA LYS A 52 -3.53 -5.04 5.53
C LYS A 52 -4.68 -5.49 4.63
N PHE A 53 -5.00 -4.64 3.66
CA PHE A 53 -6.02 -4.94 2.65
C PHE A 53 -5.33 -4.97 1.29
N PHE A 54 -5.63 -5.98 0.50
CA PHE A 54 -5.00 -6.16 -0.79
C PHE A 54 -6.02 -6.44 -1.88
N ASN A 55 -5.95 -5.69 -2.98
CA ASN A 55 -6.76 -5.90 -4.15
C ASN A 55 -6.01 -6.82 -5.11
N ASP A 56 -6.43 -8.06 -5.22
CA ASP A 56 -5.82 -9.08 -6.07
C ASP A 56 -6.51 -9.26 -7.42
N ARG A 57 -7.44 -8.38 -7.75
CA ARG A 57 -8.12 -8.38 -9.05
C ARG A 57 -7.10 -8.24 -10.19
N LYS A 58 -7.36 -8.90 -11.30
CA LYS A 58 -6.47 -8.82 -12.46
C LYS A 58 -6.66 -7.50 -13.21
N TYR A 59 -5.53 -6.86 -13.46
CA TYR A 59 -5.45 -5.62 -14.25
C TYR A 59 -4.40 -5.80 -15.36
N SER A 60 -3.81 -4.70 -15.83
CA SER A 60 -2.72 -4.73 -16.79
C SER A 60 -1.45 -5.36 -16.20
N MET A 61 -0.49 -5.69 -17.07
CA MET A 61 0.81 -6.22 -16.61
C MET A 61 1.54 -5.24 -15.69
N THR A 62 1.44 -3.95 -15.95
CA THR A 62 2.05 -2.93 -15.10
C THR A 62 1.51 -2.99 -13.67
N THR A 63 0.19 -3.08 -13.54
CA THR A 63 -0.47 -3.19 -12.24
C THR A 63 -0.16 -4.53 -11.58
N SER A 64 -0.12 -5.62 -12.35
CA SER A 64 0.24 -6.94 -11.82
C SER A 64 1.64 -6.98 -11.24
N ARG A 65 2.60 -6.30 -11.86
CA ARG A 65 3.96 -6.17 -11.32
C ARG A 65 3.96 -5.44 -9.98
N LEU A 66 3.20 -4.35 -9.88
CA LEU A 66 3.06 -3.62 -8.63
C LEU A 66 2.43 -4.49 -7.55
N GLN A 67 1.38 -5.24 -7.89
CA GLN A 67 0.74 -6.17 -6.96
C GLN A 67 1.73 -7.21 -6.42
N ASN A 68 2.59 -7.77 -7.26
CA ASN A 68 3.61 -8.72 -6.83
C ASN A 68 4.63 -8.08 -5.89
N ILE A 69 5.03 -6.85 -6.16
CA ILE A 69 5.96 -6.10 -5.29
C ILE A 69 5.31 -5.86 -3.92
N ILE A 70 4.05 -5.46 -3.90
CA ILE A 70 3.31 -5.23 -2.65
C ILE A 70 3.18 -6.52 -1.84
N LYS A 71 2.84 -7.62 -2.48
CA LYS A 71 2.74 -8.93 -1.81
C LYS A 71 4.03 -9.29 -1.09
N LYS A 72 5.16 -9.11 -1.76
CA LYS A 72 6.47 -9.40 -1.16
C LYS A 72 6.81 -8.44 -0.04
N ALA A 73 6.59 -7.16 -0.24
CA ALA A 73 6.92 -6.14 0.75
C ALA A 73 6.10 -6.28 2.03
N TRP A 74 4.83 -6.66 1.90
CA TRP A 74 3.90 -6.78 3.03
C TRP A 74 3.75 -8.21 3.53
N ALA A 75 4.40 -9.18 2.91
CA ALA A 75 4.34 -10.61 3.27
C ALA A 75 2.91 -11.17 3.28
N ILE A 76 2.18 -10.88 2.22
CA ILE A 76 0.78 -11.35 2.07
C ILE A 76 0.54 -12.23 0.85
#